data_ede092fd8e4e2a0481ae70f100cf76f2
#
_entry.id   ede092fd8e4e2a0481ae70f100cf76f2
#
_cell.length_a   1.000
_cell.length_b   1.000
_cell.length_c   1.000
_cell.angle_alpha   90.00
_cell.angle_beta   90.00
_cell.angle_gamma   90.00
#
_symmetry.space_group_name_H-M   'P 1'
#
loop_
_entity.id
_entity.type
_entity.pdbx_description
1 polymer ?
#
loop_
_entity_poly.entity_id
_entity_poly.type
_entity_poly.pdbx_seq_one_letter_code
_entity_poly.pdbx_strand_id
1 'polypeptide(L)'
;MVDKSSKWKLNVALFMIGQGITLFGSSLVYFAVMWYITLRTQSGVMMMLIMIAGLLPMFLISPVAGVWADRYNKKHLINISDAFTALVTLVMAIMFTIGYELMGLLLLCLAARAVAQGVQMPAFNSLIPELVPEESLTRVNGINGSIQTTTMFASPASQH
;
A
#
# COMPACT_ATOMS: atom_id res chain seq x y z
N MET A 1 23.84 -29.75 9.49
CA MET A 1 22.81 -28.92 10.16
C MET A 1 22.78 -27.55 9.48
N VAL A 2 21.95 -27.37 8.48
CA VAL A 2 21.82 -26.07 7.79
C VAL A 2 21.05 -25.15 8.70
N ASP A 3 21.70 -24.07 9.08
CA ASP A 3 21.34 -23.11 10.12
C ASP A 3 19.93 -22.54 9.91
N LYS A 4 18.99 -22.99 10.72
CA LYS A 4 17.60 -22.51 10.77
C LYS A 4 17.54 -21.02 11.07
N SER A 5 18.60 -20.48 11.70
CA SER A 5 18.80 -19.08 12.07
C SER A 5 19.04 -18.15 10.85
N SER A 6 19.67 -18.64 9.79
CA SER A 6 19.97 -17.83 8.60
C SER A 6 18.76 -17.70 7.65
N LYS A 7 17.93 -18.74 7.57
CA LYS A 7 16.80 -18.79 6.61
C LYS A 7 15.66 -17.84 6.97
N TRP A 8 15.35 -17.66 8.27
CA TRP A 8 14.30 -16.74 8.65
C TRP A 8 14.67 -15.29 8.34
N LYS A 9 15.94 -14.91 8.56
CA LYS A 9 16.43 -13.54 8.25
C LYS A 9 16.29 -13.22 6.77
N LEU A 10 16.66 -14.17 5.91
CA LEU A 10 16.53 -14.01 4.47
C LEU A 10 15.05 -13.89 4.05
N ASN A 11 14.19 -14.76 4.58
CA ASN A 11 12.75 -14.74 4.26
C ASN A 11 12.08 -13.44 4.71
N VAL A 12 12.41 -12.96 5.92
CA VAL A 12 11.89 -11.68 6.43
C VAL A 12 12.42 -10.52 5.59
N ALA A 13 13.72 -10.52 5.26
CA ALA A 13 14.32 -9.48 4.43
C ALA A 13 13.68 -9.43 3.04
N LEU A 14 13.51 -10.56 2.37
CA LEU A 14 12.85 -10.64 1.05
C LEU A 14 11.40 -10.18 1.13
N PHE A 15 10.68 -10.56 2.17
CA PHE A 15 9.30 -10.14 2.39
C PHE A 15 9.21 -8.62 2.62
N MET A 16 10.09 -8.05 3.45
CA MET A 16 10.13 -6.61 3.71
C MET A 16 10.55 -5.80 2.47
N ILE A 17 11.50 -6.30 1.68
CA ILE A 17 11.91 -5.66 0.43
C ILE A 17 10.74 -5.68 -0.57
N GLY A 18 10.08 -6.82 -0.74
CA GLY A 18 8.91 -6.93 -1.61
C GLY A 18 7.81 -5.96 -1.19
N GLN A 19 7.53 -5.89 0.10
CA GLN A 19 6.54 -4.97 0.65
C GLN A 19 6.94 -3.50 0.45
N GLY A 20 8.22 -3.18 0.64
CA GLY A 20 8.74 -1.83 0.38
C GLY A 20 8.56 -1.41 -1.09
N ILE A 21 8.83 -2.31 -2.02
CA ILE A 21 8.62 -2.07 -3.47
C ILE A 21 7.12 -1.85 -3.76
N THR A 22 6.23 -2.66 -3.19
CA THR A 22 4.78 -2.51 -3.37
C THR A 22 4.28 -1.18 -2.82
N LEU A 23 4.72 -0.79 -1.62
CA LEU A 23 4.36 0.49 -1.00
C LEU A 23 4.89 1.67 -1.82
N PHE A 24 6.13 1.61 -2.28
CA PHE A 24 6.71 2.64 -3.12
C PHE A 24 5.96 2.78 -4.45
N GLY A 25 5.70 1.67 -5.14
CA GLY A 25 4.92 1.67 -6.37
C GLY A 25 3.49 2.21 -6.17
N SER A 26 2.84 1.84 -5.07
CA SER A 26 1.51 2.36 -4.72
C SER A 26 1.52 3.86 -4.47
N SER A 27 2.53 4.37 -3.78
CA SER A 27 2.70 5.82 -3.55
C SER A 27 2.92 6.58 -4.85
N LEU A 28 3.78 6.06 -5.74
CA LEU A 28 4.01 6.68 -7.05
C LEU A 28 2.72 6.79 -7.87
N VAL A 29 1.91 5.72 -7.92
CA VAL A 29 0.63 5.75 -8.64
C VAL A 29 -0.33 6.76 -8.02
N TYR A 30 -0.43 6.80 -6.68
CA TYR A 30 -1.29 7.76 -5.99
C TYR A 30 -0.90 9.20 -6.32
N PHE A 31 0.41 9.52 -6.26
CA PHE A 31 0.91 10.85 -6.60
C PHE A 31 0.75 11.20 -8.06
N ALA A 32 1.01 10.26 -8.97
CA ALA A 32 0.82 10.47 -10.40
C ALA A 32 -0.64 10.85 -10.73
N VAL A 33 -1.60 10.11 -10.14
CA VAL A 33 -3.03 10.38 -10.35
C VAL A 33 -3.43 11.71 -9.69
N MET A 34 -2.96 11.96 -8.46
CA MET A 34 -3.21 13.22 -7.76
C MET A 34 -2.70 14.41 -8.58
N TRP A 35 -1.45 14.32 -9.07
CA TRP A 35 -0.84 15.35 -9.89
C TRP A 35 -1.59 15.57 -11.21
N TYR A 36 -1.91 14.48 -11.89
CA TYR A 36 -2.67 14.52 -13.14
C TYR A 36 -4.02 15.23 -12.97
N ILE A 37 -4.81 14.84 -11.97
CA ILE A 37 -6.14 15.45 -11.71
C ILE A 37 -5.97 16.92 -11.31
N THR A 38 -4.99 17.24 -10.48
CA THR A 38 -4.73 18.62 -10.04
C THR A 38 -4.39 19.54 -11.22
N LEU A 39 -3.51 19.11 -12.13
CA LEU A 39 -3.16 19.90 -13.32
C LEU A 39 -4.33 20.07 -14.28
N ARG A 40 -5.17 19.06 -14.42
CA ARG A 40 -6.34 19.08 -15.34
C ARG A 40 -7.47 19.94 -14.79
N THR A 41 -7.73 19.89 -13.51
CA THR A 41 -8.91 20.52 -12.91
C THR A 41 -8.63 21.87 -12.26
N GLN A 42 -7.41 22.07 -11.77
CA GLN A 42 -6.99 23.24 -10.97
C GLN A 42 -7.99 23.57 -9.85
N SER A 43 -8.66 22.54 -9.32
CA SER A 43 -9.75 22.66 -8.37
C SER A 43 -9.38 22.08 -7.01
N GLY A 44 -9.42 22.93 -5.97
CA GLY A 44 -9.23 22.48 -4.58
C GLY A 44 -10.26 21.44 -4.13
N VAL A 45 -11.49 21.49 -4.68
CA VAL A 45 -12.52 20.50 -4.41
C VAL A 45 -12.10 19.11 -4.94
N MET A 46 -11.50 19.04 -6.12
CA MET A 46 -10.99 17.77 -6.65
C MET A 46 -9.82 17.23 -5.83
N MET A 47 -8.93 18.08 -5.35
CA MET A 47 -7.87 17.65 -4.43
C MET A 47 -8.45 17.05 -3.13
N MET A 48 -9.48 17.69 -2.58
CA MET A 48 -10.17 17.17 -1.41
C MET A 48 -10.85 15.83 -1.68
N LEU A 49 -11.49 15.65 -2.83
CA LEU A 49 -12.10 14.38 -3.23
C LEU A 49 -11.07 13.25 -3.40
N ILE A 50 -9.89 13.54 -3.94
CA ILE A 50 -8.78 12.57 -4.04
C ILE A 50 -8.33 12.13 -2.66
N MET A 51 -8.14 13.07 -1.73
CA MET A 51 -7.76 12.75 -0.35
C MET A 51 -8.82 11.91 0.34
N ILE A 52 -10.10 12.24 0.18
CA ILE A 52 -11.22 11.48 0.72
C ILE A 52 -11.24 10.08 0.11
N ALA A 53 -11.13 9.96 -1.20
CA ALA A 53 -11.11 8.67 -1.90
C ALA A 53 -9.93 7.78 -1.48
N GLY A 54 -8.78 8.37 -1.14
CA GLY A 54 -7.60 7.63 -0.67
C GLY A 54 -7.64 7.25 0.81
N LEU A 55 -8.25 8.06 1.66
CA LEU A 55 -8.20 7.86 3.11
C LEU A 55 -9.47 7.24 3.69
N LEU A 56 -10.64 7.71 3.28
CA LEU A 56 -11.91 7.33 3.89
C LEU A 56 -12.19 5.82 3.78
N PRO A 57 -12.06 5.18 2.58
CA PRO A 57 -12.30 3.75 2.45
C PRO A 57 -11.32 2.91 3.26
N MET A 58 -10.05 3.32 3.30
CA MET A 58 -9.02 2.68 4.12
C MET A 58 -9.38 2.71 5.61
N PHE A 59 -9.86 3.86 6.10
CA PHE A 59 -10.26 4.05 7.49
C PHE A 59 -11.48 3.21 7.87
N LEU A 60 -12.48 3.16 6.97
CA LEU A 60 -13.72 2.39 7.20
C LEU A 60 -13.48 0.89 7.22
N ILE A 61 -12.58 0.36 6.37
CA ILE A 61 -12.31 -1.07 6.30
C ILE A 61 -11.34 -1.55 7.39
N SER A 62 -10.50 -0.67 7.94
CA SER A 62 -9.42 -1.02 8.87
C SER A 62 -9.89 -1.82 10.12
N PRO A 63 -11.01 -1.49 10.80
CA PRO A 63 -11.49 -2.28 11.94
C PRO A 63 -11.88 -3.71 11.54
N VAL A 64 -12.53 -3.86 10.38
CA VAL A 64 -12.94 -5.17 9.83
C VAL A 64 -11.71 -5.96 9.40
N ALA A 65 -10.76 -5.30 8.77
CA ALA A 65 -9.49 -5.87 8.33
C ALA A 65 -8.65 -6.39 9.51
N GLY A 66 -8.67 -5.70 10.66
CA GLY A 66 -8.05 -6.18 11.90
C GLY A 66 -8.60 -7.54 12.34
N VAL A 67 -9.93 -7.67 12.36
CA VAL A 67 -10.60 -8.95 12.70
C VAL A 67 -10.27 -10.03 11.66
N TRP A 68 -10.17 -9.69 10.38
CA TRP A 68 -9.78 -10.64 9.33
C TRP A 68 -8.33 -11.07 9.48
N ALA A 69 -7.42 -10.15 9.82
CA ALA A 69 -6.01 -10.47 10.08
C ALA A 69 -5.82 -11.45 11.24
N ASP A 70 -6.72 -11.43 12.24
CA ASP A 70 -6.69 -12.38 13.36
C ASP A 70 -7.29 -13.75 13.02
N ARG A 71 -8.29 -13.79 12.11
CA ARG A 71 -9.04 -15.01 11.79
C ARG A 71 -8.53 -15.77 10.57
N TYR A 72 -7.92 -15.08 9.62
CA TYR A 72 -7.49 -15.66 8.35
C TYR A 72 -5.97 -15.67 8.22
N ASN A 73 -5.48 -16.44 7.26
CA ASN A 73 -4.05 -16.48 6.97
C ASN A 73 -3.56 -15.12 6.44
N LYS A 74 -2.74 -14.44 7.23
CA LYS A 74 -2.23 -13.09 6.97
C LYS A 74 -1.51 -12.96 5.63
N LYS A 75 -0.75 -14.01 5.23
CA LYS A 75 -0.07 -14.04 3.93
C LYS A 75 -1.05 -14.05 2.76
N HIS A 76 -2.16 -14.79 2.89
CA HIS A 76 -3.22 -14.78 1.88
C HIS A 76 -3.89 -13.41 1.77
N LEU A 77 -4.18 -12.76 2.88
CA LEU A 77 -4.77 -11.42 2.90
C LEU A 77 -3.86 -10.41 2.21
N ILE A 78 -2.56 -10.44 2.49
CA ILE A 78 -1.57 -9.55 1.85
C ILE A 78 -1.52 -9.81 0.35
N ASN A 79 -1.39 -11.08 -0.06
CA ASN A 79 -1.29 -11.44 -1.48
C ASN A 79 -2.55 -11.06 -2.28
N ILE A 80 -3.74 -11.26 -1.70
CA ILE A 80 -5.01 -10.88 -2.33
C ILE A 80 -5.10 -9.35 -2.47
N SER A 81 -4.70 -8.60 -1.42
CA SER A 81 -4.68 -7.14 -1.46
C SER A 81 -3.70 -6.61 -2.51
N ASP A 82 -2.50 -7.22 -2.62
CA ASP A 82 -1.51 -6.86 -3.63
C ASP A 82 -2.01 -7.17 -5.05
N ALA A 83 -2.59 -8.36 -5.27
CA ALA A 83 -3.15 -8.75 -6.55
C ALA A 83 -4.32 -7.83 -6.97
N PHE A 84 -5.19 -7.49 -6.03
CA PHE A 84 -6.30 -6.56 -6.28
C PHE A 84 -5.78 -5.15 -6.62
N THR A 85 -4.80 -4.65 -5.87
CA THR A 85 -4.16 -3.36 -6.14
C THR A 85 -3.48 -3.35 -7.51
N ALA A 86 -2.79 -4.43 -7.89
CA ALA A 86 -2.18 -4.57 -9.20
C ALA A 86 -3.21 -4.56 -10.32
N LEU A 87 -4.32 -5.30 -10.15
CA LEU A 87 -5.42 -5.33 -11.11
C LEU A 87 -6.05 -3.96 -11.32
N VAL A 88 -6.38 -3.24 -10.25
CA VAL A 88 -6.93 -1.88 -10.33
C VAL A 88 -5.94 -0.92 -11.00
N THR A 89 -4.65 -1.04 -10.70
CA THR A 89 -3.60 -0.23 -11.34
C THR A 89 -3.50 -0.53 -12.82
N LEU A 90 -3.60 -1.80 -13.22
CA LEU A 90 -3.61 -2.21 -14.62
C LEU A 90 -4.82 -1.62 -15.36
N VAL A 91 -6.01 -1.67 -14.76
CA VAL A 91 -7.22 -1.05 -15.32
C VAL A 91 -7.00 0.45 -15.52
N MET A 92 -6.43 1.15 -14.53
CA MET A 92 -6.10 2.57 -14.68
C MET A 92 -5.11 2.82 -15.82
N ALA A 93 -4.06 2.01 -15.94
CA ALA A 93 -3.07 2.13 -17.02
C ALA A 93 -3.71 1.95 -18.40
N ILE A 94 -4.58 0.95 -18.55
CA ILE A 94 -5.33 0.73 -19.80
C ILE A 94 -6.22 1.91 -20.11
N MET A 95 -6.92 2.47 -19.13
CA MET A 95 -7.76 3.67 -19.31
C MET A 95 -6.96 4.86 -19.85
N PHE A 96 -5.78 5.11 -19.27
CA PHE A 96 -4.89 6.17 -19.75
C PHE A 96 -4.39 5.94 -21.17
N THR A 97 -4.09 4.70 -21.55
CA THR A 97 -3.62 4.37 -22.91
C THR A 97 -4.71 4.51 -23.96
N ILE A 98 -5.98 4.27 -23.60
CA ILE A 98 -7.13 4.41 -24.52
C ILE A 98 -7.63 5.88 -24.58
N GLY A 99 -7.11 6.75 -23.71
CA GLY A 99 -7.55 8.14 -23.61
C GLY A 99 -8.93 8.31 -22.93
N TYR A 100 -9.38 7.30 -22.20
CA TYR A 100 -10.65 7.32 -21.48
C TYR A 100 -10.46 7.83 -20.05
N GLU A 101 -10.31 9.14 -19.93
CA GLU A 101 -9.90 9.79 -18.67
C GLU A 101 -11.12 10.30 -17.88
N LEU A 102 -12.02 9.39 -17.49
CA LEU A 102 -13.18 9.75 -16.68
C LEU A 102 -12.76 10.00 -15.22
N MET A 103 -12.82 11.26 -14.75
CA MET A 103 -12.40 11.67 -13.40
C MET A 103 -13.06 10.83 -12.29
N GLY A 104 -14.37 10.56 -12.41
CA GLY A 104 -15.11 9.74 -11.44
C GLY A 104 -14.58 8.31 -11.34
N LEU A 105 -14.15 7.74 -12.47
CA LEU A 105 -13.59 6.39 -12.49
C LEU A 105 -12.18 6.34 -11.88
N LEU A 106 -11.37 7.38 -12.06
CA LEU A 106 -10.07 7.51 -11.39
C LEU A 106 -10.24 7.60 -9.87
N LEU A 107 -11.21 8.39 -9.39
CA LEU A 107 -11.52 8.46 -7.96
C LEU A 107 -12.01 7.11 -7.42
N LEU A 108 -12.84 6.38 -8.18
CA LEU A 108 -13.29 5.04 -7.80
C LEU A 108 -12.12 4.04 -7.73
N CYS A 109 -11.18 4.08 -8.66
CA CYS A 109 -9.98 3.27 -8.64
C CYS A 109 -9.09 3.59 -7.42
N LEU A 110 -8.93 4.88 -7.08
CA LEU A 110 -8.21 5.28 -5.87
C LEU A 110 -8.89 4.75 -4.61
N ALA A 111 -10.22 4.85 -4.52
CA ALA A 111 -10.99 4.31 -3.40
C ALA A 111 -10.86 2.78 -3.29
N ALA A 112 -10.94 2.06 -4.40
CA ALA A 112 -10.72 0.62 -4.44
C ALA A 112 -9.31 0.22 -3.95
N ARG A 113 -8.27 0.95 -4.36
CA ARG A 113 -6.91 0.76 -3.86
C ARG A 113 -6.78 1.06 -2.37
N ALA A 114 -7.47 2.09 -1.88
CA ALA A 114 -7.50 2.45 -0.47
C ALA A 114 -8.12 1.33 0.40
N VAL A 115 -9.17 0.66 -0.08
CA VAL A 115 -9.73 -0.54 0.58
C VAL A 115 -8.68 -1.66 0.67
N ALA A 116 -7.98 -1.95 -0.42
CA ALA A 116 -6.93 -2.97 -0.42
C ALA A 116 -5.81 -2.66 0.59
N GLN A 117 -5.35 -1.41 0.64
CA GLN A 117 -4.34 -0.95 1.61
C GLN A 117 -4.86 -1.05 3.05
N GLY A 118 -6.14 -0.74 3.29
CA GLY A 118 -6.78 -0.87 4.59
C GLY A 118 -6.84 -2.32 5.10
N VAL A 119 -6.86 -3.31 4.22
CA VAL A 119 -6.76 -4.74 4.57
C VAL A 119 -5.30 -5.17 4.73
N GLN A 120 -4.43 -4.71 3.85
CA GLN A 120 -3.01 -5.10 3.82
C GLN A 120 -2.25 -4.65 5.07
N MET A 121 -2.44 -3.41 5.52
CA MET A 121 -1.71 -2.81 6.64
C MET A 121 -1.86 -3.60 7.95
N PRO A 122 -3.07 -3.89 8.46
CA PRO A 122 -3.24 -4.70 9.66
C PRO A 122 -2.68 -6.12 9.51
N ALA A 123 -2.90 -6.76 8.35
CA ALA A 123 -2.39 -8.10 8.08
C ALA A 123 -0.84 -8.13 8.09
N PHE A 124 -0.20 -7.12 7.51
CA PHE A 124 1.25 -6.98 7.52
C PHE A 124 1.80 -6.78 8.93
N ASN A 125 1.23 -5.84 9.69
CA ASN A 125 1.67 -5.55 11.06
C ASN A 125 1.49 -6.75 12.01
N SER A 126 0.44 -7.55 11.80
CA SER A 126 0.18 -8.78 12.57
C SER A 126 1.11 -9.94 12.16
N LEU A 127 1.65 -9.93 10.95
CA LEU A 127 2.53 -10.99 10.45
C LEU A 127 3.98 -10.82 10.94
N ILE A 128 4.46 -9.60 11.13
CA ILE A 128 5.84 -9.33 11.57
C ILE A 128 6.20 -10.07 12.87
N PRO A 129 5.39 -10.03 13.95
CA PRO A 129 5.71 -10.72 15.19
C PRO A 129 5.77 -12.26 15.06
N GLU A 130 5.04 -12.83 14.08
CA GLU A 130 5.07 -14.27 13.82
C GLU A 130 6.33 -14.73 13.09
N LEU A 131 6.95 -13.84 12.31
CA LEU A 131 8.11 -14.15 11.49
C LEU A 131 9.43 -13.83 12.17
N VAL A 132 9.43 -12.99 13.19
CA VAL A 132 10.62 -12.42 13.81
C VAL A 132 10.70 -12.84 15.29
N PRO A 133 11.87 -13.34 15.78
CA PRO A 133 12.06 -13.57 17.20
C PRO A 133 11.87 -12.27 18.01
N GLU A 134 11.35 -12.40 19.24
CA GLU A 134 11.03 -11.25 20.12
C GLU A 134 12.20 -10.27 20.29
N GLU A 135 13.42 -10.79 20.41
CA GLU A 135 14.65 -10.00 20.56
C GLU A 135 14.95 -9.07 19.38
N SER A 136 14.43 -9.39 18.18
CA SER A 136 14.66 -8.65 16.94
C SER A 136 13.48 -7.79 16.50
N LEU A 137 12.33 -7.88 17.19
CA LEU A 137 11.09 -7.18 16.82
C LEU A 137 11.26 -5.66 16.78
N THR A 138 11.92 -5.08 17.78
CA THR A 138 12.17 -3.63 17.84
C THR A 138 12.96 -3.15 16.64
N ARG A 139 13.97 -3.90 16.23
CA ARG A 139 14.82 -3.56 15.08
C ARG A 139 14.04 -3.65 13.77
N VAL A 140 13.25 -4.71 13.59
CA VAL A 140 12.46 -4.93 12.39
C VAL A 140 11.34 -3.89 12.28
N ASN A 141 10.66 -3.56 13.38
CA ASN A 141 9.66 -2.50 13.41
C ASN A 141 10.28 -1.12 13.12
N GLY A 142 11.48 -0.84 13.61
CA GLY A 142 12.23 0.38 13.28
C GLY A 142 12.55 0.48 11.78
N ILE A 143 12.99 -0.61 11.15
CA ILE A 143 13.24 -0.66 9.70
C ILE A 143 11.94 -0.46 8.92
N ASN A 144 10.85 -1.12 9.32
CA ASN A 144 9.55 -0.96 8.69
C ASN A 144 9.04 0.49 8.78
N GLY A 145 9.14 1.10 9.96
CA GLY A 145 8.82 2.52 10.15
C GLY A 145 9.68 3.44 9.29
N SER A 146 10.97 3.16 9.15
CA SER A 146 11.87 3.92 8.28
C SER A 146 11.49 3.78 6.80
N ILE A 147 11.14 2.59 6.33
CA ILE A 147 10.68 2.35 4.96
C ILE A 147 9.39 3.15 4.69
N GLN A 148 8.41 3.07 5.59
CA GLN A 148 7.14 3.81 5.44
C GLN A 148 7.38 5.32 5.42
N THR A 149 8.19 5.84 6.32
CA THR A 149 8.53 7.26 6.42
C THR A 149 9.29 7.73 5.17
N THR A 150 10.30 6.98 4.74
CA THR A 150 11.07 7.30 3.54
C THR A 150 10.18 7.31 2.30
N THR A 151 9.28 6.34 2.16
CA THR A 151 8.33 6.28 1.05
C THR A 151 7.38 7.48 1.06
N MET A 152 6.95 7.91 2.24
CA MET A 152 6.07 9.07 2.41
C MET A 152 6.77 10.38 2.04
N PHE A 153 8.05 10.54 2.37
CA PHE A 153 8.83 11.74 2.08
C PHE A 153 9.49 11.74 0.68
N ALA A 154 9.88 10.59 0.16
CA ALA A 154 10.51 10.50 -1.16
C ALA A 154 9.53 10.83 -2.31
N SER A 155 8.23 10.64 -2.07
CA SER A 155 7.21 10.89 -3.07
C SER A 155 6.95 12.39 -3.34
N PRO A 156 6.86 13.29 -2.33
CA PRO A 156 6.76 14.74 -2.58
C PRO A 156 8.10 15.43 -2.87
N ALA A 157 9.23 14.88 -2.46
CA ALA A 157 10.56 15.53 -2.60
C ALA A 157 11.11 15.54 -4.03
N SER A 158 10.51 14.80 -4.97
CA SER A 158 10.89 14.83 -6.39
C SER A 158 10.31 16.03 -7.17
N GLN A 159 9.72 17.03 -6.48
CA GLN A 159 9.01 18.16 -7.08
C GLN A 159 9.74 19.51 -6.99
N HIS A 160 11.07 19.48 -6.71
CA HIS A 160 11.91 20.68 -6.79
C HIS A 160 12.92 20.59 -7.92
#